data_6dc8038b29547103d19ee25d10170f4e
#
_entry.id   6dc8038b29547103d19ee25d10170f4e
#
_cell.length_a   1.000
_cell.length_b   1.000
_cell.length_c   1.000
_cell.angle_alpha   90.00
_cell.angle_beta   90.00
_cell.angle_gamma   90.00
#
_symmetry.space_group_name_H-M   'P 1'
#
loop_
_entity.id
_entity.type
_entity.pdbx_description
1 polymer ?
#
loop_
_entity_poly.entity_id
_entity_poly.type
_entity_poly.pdbx_seq_one_letter_code
_entity_poly.pdbx_strand_id
1 'polypeptide(L)'
;MTVYIWIVAISVAMTIGTFFHHALLRNWYDVFLALPIWLGWFLAATALYFLLLYLISLTVDKSKPVRKKEPFFRWLLNQTVWLILHLGRVEIQCTGLEKLEGLSSFLLVANHRSNFDPFIAIATCPQADLAYIAKPEIFDIPITGRIVHKCFFLPINRTDNREAMGTIKYAAKLLQKGVVSFGIYPEGTRSKTGELLPFRNGAFQIAKRAGAPIVIVKTSGTELIAHRFARKRTTVRFDVLDVLEGSAVSKLPTREIGDYARSLML
;
A
#
# COMPACT_ATOMS: atom_id res chain seq x y z
N MET A 1 12.06 0.31 8.82
CA MET A 1 13.25 -0.56 9.03
C MET A 1 12.93 -1.48 10.19
N THR A 2 12.40 -2.84 9.92
CA THR A 2 12.29 -3.29 11.12
C THR A 2 11.91 -4.73 11.38
N VAL A 3 10.84 -5.29 10.89
CA VAL A 3 10.57 -6.71 11.21
C VAL A 3 11.64 -7.63 10.61
N TYR A 4 12.03 -7.38 9.37
CA TYR A 4 13.08 -8.15 8.69
C TYR A 4 14.44 -8.08 9.43
N ILE A 5 14.84 -6.90 9.90
CA ILE A 5 16.09 -6.76 10.68
C ILE A 5 16.01 -7.53 11.99
N TRP A 6 14.85 -7.51 12.66
CA TRP A 6 14.66 -8.29 13.87
C TRP A 6 14.71 -9.80 13.61
N ILE A 7 14.10 -10.29 12.50
CA ILE A 7 14.19 -11.70 12.11
C ILE A 7 15.66 -12.10 11.89
N VAL A 8 16.42 -11.28 11.15
CA VAL A 8 17.86 -11.53 10.93
C VAL A 8 18.62 -11.48 12.25
N ALA A 9 18.42 -10.45 13.07
CA ALA A 9 19.14 -10.31 14.34
C ALA A 9 18.85 -11.49 15.29
N ILE A 10 17.59 -11.91 15.41
CA ILE A 10 17.19 -13.06 16.22
C ILE A 10 17.82 -14.34 15.69
N SER A 11 17.78 -14.57 14.37
CA SER A 11 18.39 -15.78 13.79
C SER A 11 19.90 -15.85 13.99
N VAL A 12 20.60 -14.71 13.91
CA VAL A 12 22.03 -14.62 14.22
C VAL A 12 22.28 -14.92 15.70
N ALA A 13 21.52 -14.31 16.61
CA ALA A 13 21.67 -14.54 18.05
C ALA A 13 21.41 -16.01 18.42
N MET A 14 20.40 -16.64 17.83
CA MET A 14 20.09 -18.06 18.03
C MET A 14 21.19 -18.97 17.47
N THR A 15 21.78 -18.60 16.35
CA THR A 15 22.95 -19.32 15.78
C THR A 15 24.14 -19.27 16.73
N ILE A 16 24.48 -18.09 17.22
CA ILE A 16 25.55 -17.91 18.20
C ILE A 16 25.28 -18.71 19.45
N GLY A 17 24.06 -18.64 20.00
CA GLY A 17 23.64 -19.44 21.17
C GLY A 17 23.77 -20.94 20.94
N THR A 18 23.44 -21.43 19.74
CA THR A 18 23.59 -22.85 19.37
C THR A 18 25.05 -23.28 19.40
N PHE A 19 25.95 -22.45 18.85
CA PHE A 19 27.39 -22.75 18.88
C PHE A 19 27.95 -22.82 20.30
N PHE A 20 27.55 -21.87 21.15
CA PHE A 20 28.01 -21.87 22.57
C PHE A 20 27.42 -23.05 23.35
N HIS A 21 26.12 -23.31 23.23
CA HIS A 21 25.45 -24.37 23.99
C HIS A 21 25.99 -25.76 23.65
N HIS A 22 26.22 -26.04 22.37
CA HIS A 22 26.70 -27.34 21.91
C HIS A 22 28.22 -27.46 21.80
N ALA A 23 28.95 -26.40 22.16
CA ALA A 23 30.42 -26.34 22.04
C ALA A 23 30.92 -26.78 20.65
N LEU A 24 30.24 -26.30 19.59
CA LEU A 24 30.48 -26.74 18.21
C LEU A 24 31.76 -26.20 17.58
N LEU A 25 32.43 -25.26 18.21
CA LEU A 25 33.70 -24.69 17.70
C LEU A 25 34.90 -25.46 18.29
N ARG A 26 35.06 -26.70 17.91
CA ARG A 26 36.22 -27.53 18.31
C ARG A 26 37.33 -27.56 17.28
N ASN A 27 36.94 -27.45 15.99
CA ASN A 27 37.84 -27.49 14.87
C ASN A 27 37.56 -26.32 13.92
N TRP A 28 38.54 -25.93 13.09
CA TRP A 28 38.39 -24.83 12.16
C TRP A 28 37.25 -25.05 11.11
N TYR A 29 36.96 -26.30 10.75
CA TYR A 29 35.89 -26.63 9.77
C TYR A 29 34.50 -26.55 10.37
N ASP A 30 34.36 -26.51 11.70
CA ASP A 30 33.05 -26.38 12.36
C ASP A 30 32.36 -25.04 12.02
N VAL A 31 33.15 -24.05 11.56
CA VAL A 31 32.63 -22.78 11.07
C VAL A 31 31.66 -22.94 9.87
N PHE A 32 31.86 -24.00 9.06
CA PHE A 32 30.94 -24.29 7.94
C PHE A 32 29.55 -24.67 8.39
N LEU A 33 29.36 -25.10 9.64
CA LEU A 33 28.04 -25.36 10.23
C LEU A 33 27.28 -24.06 10.53
N ALA A 34 27.95 -22.89 10.59
CA ALA A 34 27.31 -21.63 10.91
C ALA A 34 26.23 -21.25 9.89
N LEU A 35 26.50 -21.44 8.60
CA LEU A 35 25.56 -21.10 7.53
C LEU A 35 24.26 -21.94 7.58
N PRO A 36 24.29 -23.29 7.60
CA PRO A 36 23.10 -24.10 7.67
C PRO A 36 22.33 -23.90 8.99
N ILE A 37 22.99 -23.73 10.13
CA ILE A 37 22.34 -23.44 11.41
C ILE A 37 21.65 -22.08 11.37
N TRP A 38 22.32 -21.05 10.86
CA TRP A 38 21.71 -19.73 10.67
C TRP A 38 20.51 -19.79 9.74
N LEU A 39 20.61 -20.49 8.62
CA LEU A 39 19.48 -20.66 7.68
C LEU A 39 18.31 -21.36 8.35
N GLY A 40 18.56 -22.39 9.16
CA GLY A 40 17.54 -23.07 9.95
C GLY A 40 16.79 -22.11 10.90
N TRP A 41 17.54 -21.34 11.69
CA TRP A 41 16.94 -20.35 12.61
C TRP A 41 16.25 -19.21 11.87
N PHE A 42 16.78 -18.76 10.74
CA PHE A 42 16.13 -17.75 9.89
C PHE A 42 14.80 -18.24 9.33
N LEU A 43 14.74 -19.46 8.84
CA LEU A 43 13.50 -20.06 8.35
C LEU A 43 12.49 -20.28 9.50
N ALA A 44 12.94 -20.74 10.66
CA ALA A 44 12.08 -20.93 11.84
C ALA A 44 11.51 -19.60 12.34
N ALA A 45 12.32 -18.55 12.45
CA ALA A 45 11.88 -17.21 12.84
C ALA A 45 10.90 -16.60 11.82
N THR A 46 11.16 -16.80 10.52
CA THR A 46 10.28 -16.38 9.45
C THR A 46 8.93 -17.10 9.50
N ALA A 47 8.94 -18.42 9.68
CA ALA A 47 7.72 -19.23 9.82
C ALA A 47 6.91 -18.81 11.04
N LEU A 48 7.56 -18.59 12.19
CA LEU A 48 6.92 -18.10 13.40
C LEU A 48 6.29 -16.73 13.19
N TYR A 49 7.00 -15.81 12.51
CA TYR A 49 6.45 -14.50 12.17
C TYR A 49 5.16 -14.61 11.35
N PHE A 50 5.14 -15.41 10.28
CA PHE A 50 3.94 -15.60 9.48
C PHE A 50 2.82 -16.31 10.22
N LEU A 51 3.15 -17.27 11.10
CA LEU A 51 2.17 -17.91 11.98
C LEU A 51 1.52 -16.89 12.92
N LEU A 52 2.32 -16.04 13.58
CA LEU A 52 1.81 -14.98 14.45
C LEU A 52 0.94 -13.98 13.69
N LEU A 53 1.35 -13.57 12.49
CA LEU A 53 0.54 -12.73 11.62
C LEU A 53 -0.80 -13.39 11.27
N TYR A 54 -0.77 -14.66 10.94
CA TYR A 54 -1.98 -15.42 10.65
C TYR A 54 -2.91 -15.48 11.87
N LEU A 55 -2.39 -15.83 13.05
CA LEU A 55 -3.17 -15.88 14.28
C LEU A 55 -3.77 -14.51 14.63
N ILE A 56 -2.98 -13.44 14.56
CA ILE A 56 -3.46 -12.06 14.76
C ILE A 56 -4.55 -11.72 13.73
N SER A 57 -4.37 -12.11 12.49
CA SER A 57 -5.35 -11.84 11.45
C SER A 57 -6.70 -12.50 11.73
N LEU A 58 -6.71 -13.68 12.37
CA LEU A 58 -7.96 -14.40 12.72
C LEU A 58 -8.83 -13.61 13.70
N THR A 59 -8.28 -12.69 14.48
CA THR A 59 -9.04 -11.82 15.38
C THR A 59 -9.87 -10.78 14.64
N VAL A 60 -9.65 -10.60 13.33
CA VAL A 60 -10.33 -9.61 12.51
C VAL A 60 -11.60 -10.19 11.90
N ASP A 61 -12.74 -9.67 12.32
CA ASP A 61 -14.05 -9.94 11.73
C ASP A 61 -14.31 -8.97 10.58
N LYS A 62 -14.21 -9.47 9.33
CA LYS A 62 -14.43 -8.67 8.11
C LYS A 62 -15.90 -8.27 7.89
N SER A 63 -16.86 -8.92 8.55
CA SER A 63 -18.29 -8.59 8.44
C SER A 63 -18.65 -7.28 9.15
N LYS A 64 -17.80 -6.86 10.11
CA LYS A 64 -18.04 -5.64 10.90
C LYS A 64 -17.31 -4.44 10.30
N PRO A 65 -17.99 -3.29 10.16
CA PRO A 65 -17.35 -2.09 9.68
C PRO A 65 -16.28 -1.60 10.67
N VAL A 66 -15.15 -1.15 10.14
CA VAL A 66 -14.10 -0.54 10.96
C VAL A 66 -14.56 0.84 11.42
N ARG A 67 -14.60 1.08 12.74
CA ARG A 67 -15.14 2.31 13.33
C ARG A 67 -14.07 3.31 13.75
N LYS A 68 -12.84 2.85 14.03
CA LYS A 68 -11.72 3.66 14.51
C LYS A 68 -10.42 3.22 13.86
N LYS A 69 -9.45 4.14 13.81
CA LYS A 69 -8.09 3.83 13.37
C LYS A 69 -7.47 2.75 14.26
N GLU A 70 -6.77 1.83 13.66
CA GLU A 70 -6.05 0.75 14.32
C GLU A 70 -4.54 0.91 14.00
N PRO A 71 -3.78 1.65 14.81
CA PRO A 71 -2.38 1.99 14.51
C PRO A 71 -1.49 0.77 14.27
N PHE A 72 -1.75 -0.34 14.99
CA PHE A 72 -1.02 -1.58 14.82
C PHE A 72 -1.17 -2.15 13.40
N PHE A 73 -2.41 -2.24 12.88
CA PHE A 73 -2.63 -2.76 11.52
C PHE A 73 -2.10 -1.81 10.45
N ARG A 74 -2.16 -0.50 10.68
CA ARG A 74 -1.55 0.51 9.79
C ARG A 74 -0.03 0.36 9.77
N TRP A 75 0.60 0.24 10.92
CA TRP A 75 2.03 -0.03 11.04
C TRP A 75 2.40 -1.32 10.30
N LEU A 76 1.63 -2.40 10.49
CA LEU A 76 1.86 -3.68 9.84
C LEU A 76 1.76 -3.59 8.31
N LEU A 77 0.75 -2.86 7.79
CA LEU A 77 0.62 -2.58 6.36
C LEU A 77 1.86 -1.84 5.83
N ASN A 78 2.26 -0.77 6.51
CA ASN A 78 3.41 0.03 6.11
C ASN A 78 4.72 -0.79 6.12
N GLN A 79 4.91 -1.65 7.15
CA GLN A 79 6.07 -2.56 7.19
C GLN A 79 6.06 -3.56 6.04
N THR A 80 4.91 -4.11 5.71
CA THR A 80 4.75 -5.06 4.60
C THR A 80 5.03 -4.38 3.25
N VAL A 81 4.49 -3.19 3.04
CA VAL A 81 4.75 -2.39 1.84
C VAL A 81 6.25 -2.08 1.71
N TRP A 82 6.86 -1.60 2.78
CA TRP A 82 8.29 -1.30 2.80
C TRP A 82 9.14 -2.54 2.48
N LEU A 83 8.82 -3.68 3.10
CA LEU A 83 9.52 -4.94 2.85
C LEU A 83 9.43 -5.37 1.39
N ILE A 84 8.23 -5.32 0.80
CA ILE A 84 8.00 -5.69 -0.60
C ILE A 84 8.82 -4.79 -1.54
N LEU A 85 8.81 -3.48 -1.31
CA LEU A 85 9.56 -2.53 -2.13
C LEU A 85 11.08 -2.71 -1.98
N HIS A 86 11.55 -2.98 -0.76
CA HIS A 86 12.95 -3.24 -0.50
C HIS A 86 13.44 -4.53 -1.17
N LEU A 87 12.71 -5.64 -1.00
CA LEU A 87 13.00 -6.89 -1.68
C LEU A 87 12.90 -6.77 -3.20
N GLY A 88 11.98 -5.95 -3.69
CA GLY A 88 11.84 -5.59 -5.10
C GLY A 88 12.95 -4.68 -5.63
N ARG A 89 13.87 -4.21 -4.75
CA ARG A 89 14.94 -3.26 -5.06
C ARG A 89 14.41 -2.00 -5.75
N VAL A 90 13.26 -1.49 -5.23
CA VAL A 90 12.58 -0.32 -5.77
C VAL A 90 13.18 0.95 -5.18
N GLU A 91 13.53 1.89 -6.05
CA GLU A 91 13.92 3.24 -5.70
C GLU A 91 12.84 4.21 -6.16
N ILE A 92 12.29 4.98 -5.23
CA ILE A 92 11.23 5.95 -5.52
C ILE A 92 11.85 7.33 -5.63
N GLN A 93 11.66 7.97 -6.78
CA GLN A 93 11.98 9.38 -7.01
C GLN A 93 10.69 10.18 -6.98
N CYS A 94 10.63 11.17 -6.11
CA CYS A 94 9.43 11.98 -5.90
C CYS A 94 9.67 13.43 -6.29
N THR A 95 8.65 14.05 -6.89
CA THR A 95 8.59 15.51 -7.10
C THR A 95 7.27 16.07 -6.63
N GLY A 96 7.23 17.34 -6.21
CA GLY A 96 6.01 18.03 -5.82
C GLY A 96 5.42 17.60 -4.48
N LEU A 97 6.15 16.89 -3.61
CA LEU A 97 5.66 16.47 -2.30
C LEU A 97 5.36 17.64 -1.38
N GLU A 98 6.00 18.78 -1.56
CA GLU A 98 5.73 20.03 -0.83
C GLU A 98 4.28 20.50 -0.99
N LYS A 99 3.61 20.15 -2.10
CA LYS A 99 2.19 20.44 -2.34
C LYS A 99 1.24 19.70 -1.38
N LEU A 100 1.74 18.68 -0.69
CA LEU A 100 0.97 17.90 0.28
C LEU A 100 1.04 18.50 1.70
N GLU A 101 1.88 19.50 1.92
CA GLU A 101 2.04 20.12 3.23
C GLU A 101 0.72 20.78 3.67
N GLY A 102 0.36 20.55 4.93
CA GLY A 102 -0.89 21.06 5.50
C GLY A 102 -2.15 20.26 5.15
N LEU A 103 -2.09 19.29 4.23
CA LEU A 103 -3.23 18.45 3.92
C LEU A 103 -3.41 17.36 4.98
N SER A 104 -4.54 17.37 5.68
CA SER A 104 -4.88 16.35 6.68
C SER A 104 -5.46 15.09 6.07
N SER A 105 -6.26 15.23 5.02
CA SER A 105 -6.87 14.13 4.26
C SER A 105 -7.23 14.60 2.84
N PHE A 106 -7.11 13.70 1.87
CA PHE A 106 -7.32 14.00 0.46
C PHE A 106 -7.72 12.77 -0.34
N LEU A 107 -8.22 12.98 -1.55
CA LEU A 107 -8.37 11.94 -2.56
C LEU A 107 -7.14 11.97 -3.48
N LEU A 108 -6.30 10.94 -3.42
CA LEU A 108 -5.19 10.76 -4.34
C LEU A 108 -5.72 10.11 -5.63
N VAL A 109 -5.46 10.77 -6.75
CA VAL A 109 -5.84 10.34 -8.09
C VAL A 109 -4.58 10.09 -8.90
N ALA A 110 -4.39 8.86 -9.36
CA ALA A 110 -3.21 8.48 -10.13
C ALA A 110 -3.58 7.60 -11.34
N ASN A 111 -2.69 7.54 -12.33
CA ASN A 111 -2.73 6.57 -13.40
C ASN A 111 -2.45 5.16 -12.87
N HIS A 112 -2.97 4.11 -13.53
CA HIS A 112 -2.84 2.72 -13.07
C HIS A 112 -2.06 1.85 -14.04
N ARG A 113 -0.84 1.50 -13.67
CA ARG A 113 0.09 0.71 -14.48
C ARG A 113 0.41 -0.66 -13.90
N SER A 114 0.35 -0.78 -12.58
CA SER A 114 0.83 -1.98 -11.88
C SER A 114 0.06 -2.26 -10.59
N ASN A 115 0.12 -3.50 -10.12
CA ASN A 115 -0.33 -3.85 -8.76
C ASN A 115 0.54 -3.20 -7.68
N PHE A 116 1.73 -2.67 -8.04
CA PHE A 116 2.62 -1.99 -7.12
C PHE A 116 2.28 -0.50 -6.94
N ASP A 117 1.41 0.09 -7.78
CA ASP A 117 1.05 1.51 -7.67
C ASP A 117 0.55 1.90 -6.27
N PRO A 118 -0.36 1.13 -5.61
CA PRO A 118 -0.78 1.44 -4.26
C PRO A 118 0.36 1.40 -3.24
N PHE A 119 1.33 0.49 -3.43
CA PHE A 119 2.48 0.35 -2.52
C PHE A 119 3.39 1.56 -2.62
N ILE A 120 3.63 2.07 -3.84
CA ILE A 120 4.41 3.30 -4.04
C ILE A 120 3.74 4.47 -3.34
N ALA A 121 2.43 4.69 -3.54
CA ALA A 121 1.73 5.81 -2.93
C ALA A 121 1.68 5.70 -1.39
N ILE A 122 1.45 4.51 -0.83
CA ILE A 122 1.47 4.28 0.63
C ILE A 122 2.87 4.57 1.21
N ALA A 123 3.92 4.14 0.51
CA ALA A 123 5.30 4.37 0.96
C ALA A 123 5.70 5.84 0.88
N THR A 124 5.19 6.57 -0.14
CA THR A 124 5.52 7.98 -0.37
C THR A 124 4.71 8.93 0.52
N CYS A 125 3.47 8.57 0.86
CA CYS A 125 2.57 9.40 1.65
C CYS A 125 2.19 8.71 2.99
N PRO A 126 3.13 8.35 3.86
CA PRO A 126 2.84 7.58 5.08
C PRO A 126 1.94 8.33 6.07
N GLN A 127 2.00 9.68 6.06
CA GLN A 127 1.18 10.54 6.92
C GLN A 127 -0.30 10.59 6.50
N ALA A 128 -0.61 10.23 5.26
CA ALA A 128 -1.97 10.32 4.71
C ALA A 128 -2.87 9.14 5.11
N ASP A 129 -2.32 8.09 5.74
CA ASP A 129 -3.06 6.86 6.05
C ASP A 129 -3.86 6.34 4.83
N LEU A 130 -3.25 6.33 3.64
CA LEU A 130 -3.92 5.98 2.39
C LEU A 130 -4.64 4.63 2.47
N ALA A 131 -5.92 4.61 2.13
CA ALA A 131 -6.73 3.43 1.88
C ALA A 131 -7.15 3.40 0.41
N TYR A 132 -7.52 2.25 -0.10
CA TYR A 132 -7.94 2.08 -1.50
C TYR A 132 -9.31 1.43 -1.62
N ILE A 133 -10.02 1.80 -2.67
CA ILE A 133 -11.20 1.08 -3.12
C ILE A 133 -10.73 -0.02 -4.04
N ALA A 134 -10.86 -1.26 -3.59
CA ALA A 134 -10.24 -2.42 -4.22
C ALA A 134 -11.28 -3.46 -4.67
N LYS A 135 -10.84 -4.42 -5.50
CA LYS A 135 -11.67 -5.56 -5.87
C LYS A 135 -11.97 -6.44 -4.67
N PRO A 136 -13.18 -7.05 -4.58
CA PRO A 136 -13.57 -7.93 -3.47
C PRO A 136 -12.57 -9.07 -3.21
N GLU A 137 -11.97 -9.64 -4.26
CA GLU A 137 -11.05 -10.77 -4.15
C GLU A 137 -9.79 -10.45 -3.32
N ILE A 138 -9.40 -9.18 -3.19
CA ILE A 138 -8.27 -8.78 -2.35
C ILE A 138 -8.56 -9.06 -0.87
N PHE A 139 -9.83 -8.95 -0.47
CA PHE A 139 -10.25 -9.20 0.91
C PHE A 139 -10.31 -10.70 1.24
N ASP A 140 -10.23 -11.58 0.25
CA ASP A 140 -10.21 -13.03 0.42
C ASP A 140 -8.79 -13.59 0.56
N ILE A 141 -7.77 -12.79 0.24
CA ILE A 141 -6.38 -13.16 0.43
C ILE A 141 -6.12 -13.35 1.95
N PRO A 142 -5.65 -14.54 2.39
CA PRO A 142 -5.32 -14.78 3.78
C PRO A 142 -4.36 -13.71 4.33
N ILE A 143 -4.52 -13.32 5.58
CA ILE A 143 -3.74 -12.27 6.26
C ILE A 143 -3.97 -10.88 5.63
N THR A 144 -3.60 -10.70 4.35
CA THR A 144 -3.68 -9.41 3.64
C THR A 144 -5.07 -8.82 3.67
N GLY A 145 -6.10 -9.61 3.32
CA GLY A 145 -7.49 -9.12 3.27
C GLY A 145 -7.98 -8.58 4.60
N ARG A 146 -7.55 -9.19 5.72
CA ARG A 146 -7.90 -8.75 7.07
C ARG A 146 -7.13 -7.48 7.48
N ILE A 147 -5.85 -7.39 7.12
CA ILE A 147 -5.02 -6.21 7.40
C ILE A 147 -5.57 -4.99 6.65
N VAL A 148 -5.79 -5.11 5.33
CA VAL A 148 -6.30 -3.98 4.53
C VAL A 148 -7.70 -3.58 4.96
N HIS A 149 -8.56 -4.54 5.36
CA HIS A 149 -9.86 -4.23 5.95
C HIS A 149 -9.72 -3.31 7.18
N LYS A 150 -8.83 -3.66 8.13
CA LYS A 150 -8.54 -2.84 9.31
C LYS A 150 -7.91 -1.48 8.98
N CYS A 151 -7.32 -1.33 7.79
CA CYS A 151 -6.78 -0.09 7.27
C CYS A 151 -7.79 0.72 6.43
N PHE A 152 -9.09 0.44 6.54
CA PHE A 152 -10.20 1.13 5.84
C PHE A 152 -10.21 0.94 4.32
N PHE A 153 -9.55 -0.06 3.78
CA PHE A 153 -9.78 -0.42 2.38
C PHE A 153 -11.24 -0.88 2.22
N LEU A 154 -11.83 -0.54 1.10
CA LEU A 154 -13.24 -0.82 0.84
C LEU A 154 -13.40 -1.68 -0.42
N PRO A 155 -14.20 -2.76 -0.36
CA PRO A 155 -14.52 -3.51 -1.56
C PRO A 155 -15.48 -2.72 -2.44
N ILE A 156 -15.33 -2.85 -3.77
CA ILE A 156 -16.28 -2.29 -4.73
C ILE A 156 -16.69 -3.33 -5.74
N ASN A 157 -17.98 -3.59 -5.78
CA ASN A 157 -18.60 -4.35 -6.85
C ASN A 157 -18.89 -3.39 -8.03
N ARG A 158 -18.17 -3.57 -9.13
CA ARG A 158 -18.26 -2.69 -10.32
C ARG A 158 -19.41 -3.06 -11.24
N THR A 159 -20.05 -4.21 -11.02
CA THR A 159 -21.18 -4.70 -11.80
C THR A 159 -22.51 -4.26 -11.19
N ASP A 160 -22.54 -3.92 -9.91
CA ASP A 160 -23.72 -3.37 -9.21
C ASP A 160 -23.51 -1.88 -8.89
N ASN A 161 -24.17 -1.02 -9.66
CA ASN A 161 -24.08 0.43 -9.49
C ASN A 161 -24.62 0.91 -8.14
N ARG A 162 -25.61 0.22 -7.56
CA ARG A 162 -26.18 0.59 -6.27
C ARG A 162 -25.22 0.32 -5.12
N GLU A 163 -24.62 -0.86 -5.13
CA GLU A 163 -23.58 -1.26 -4.16
C GLU A 163 -22.35 -0.37 -4.29
N ALA A 164 -21.86 -0.14 -5.53
CA ALA A 164 -20.73 0.75 -5.80
C ALA A 164 -20.98 2.16 -5.26
N MET A 165 -22.19 2.70 -5.44
CA MET A 165 -22.54 4.02 -4.91
C MET A 165 -22.58 4.02 -3.38
N GLY A 166 -22.98 2.93 -2.73
CA GLY A 166 -22.90 2.75 -1.28
C GLY A 166 -21.46 2.87 -0.77
N THR A 167 -20.53 2.14 -1.42
CA THR A 167 -19.09 2.19 -1.11
C THR A 167 -18.54 3.61 -1.29
N ILE A 168 -18.86 4.30 -2.39
CA ILE A 168 -18.43 5.68 -2.66
C ILE A 168 -18.93 6.64 -1.57
N LYS A 169 -20.21 6.53 -1.17
CA LYS A 169 -20.78 7.37 -0.10
C LYS A 169 -20.08 7.12 1.23
N TYR A 170 -19.77 5.87 1.55
CA TYR A 170 -19.06 5.52 2.79
C TYR A 170 -17.62 6.03 2.79
N ALA A 171 -16.89 5.87 1.67
CA ALA A 171 -15.57 6.44 1.49
C ALA A 171 -15.57 7.97 1.66
N ALA A 172 -16.52 8.66 1.05
CA ALA A 172 -16.67 10.11 1.19
C ALA A 172 -16.89 10.54 2.65
N LYS A 173 -17.70 9.79 3.41
CA LYS A 173 -17.93 10.06 4.83
C LYS A 173 -16.65 9.88 5.68
N LEU A 174 -15.85 8.86 5.38
CA LEU A 174 -14.56 8.64 6.08
C LEU A 174 -13.57 9.74 5.75
N LEU A 175 -13.48 10.13 4.47
CA LEU A 175 -12.62 11.21 3.99
C LEU A 175 -13.01 12.55 4.62
N GLN A 176 -14.30 12.90 4.62
CA GLN A 176 -14.84 14.14 5.22
C GLN A 176 -14.51 14.25 6.72
N LYS A 177 -14.51 13.10 7.42
CA LYS A 177 -14.16 13.06 8.86
C LYS A 177 -12.66 13.06 9.14
N GLY A 178 -11.81 13.11 8.11
CA GLY A 178 -10.36 13.03 8.27
C GLY A 178 -9.87 11.69 8.84
N VAL A 179 -10.68 10.61 8.69
CA VAL A 179 -10.30 9.29 9.21
C VAL A 179 -9.17 8.71 8.40
N VAL A 180 -9.26 8.76 7.06
CA VAL A 180 -8.21 8.28 6.13
C VAL A 180 -8.27 9.09 4.85
N SER A 181 -7.18 9.13 4.10
CA SER A 181 -7.17 9.53 2.71
C SER A 181 -7.50 8.34 1.82
N PHE A 182 -8.08 8.58 0.65
CA PHE A 182 -8.34 7.51 -0.32
C PHE A 182 -7.49 7.68 -1.56
N GLY A 183 -6.92 6.56 -2.05
CA GLY A 183 -6.31 6.48 -3.37
C GLY A 183 -7.27 5.84 -4.37
N ILE A 184 -7.36 6.40 -5.57
CA ILE A 184 -8.14 5.86 -6.67
C ILE A 184 -7.34 5.87 -7.97
N TYR A 185 -7.68 4.93 -8.84
CA TYR A 185 -7.24 4.86 -10.22
C TYR A 185 -8.46 5.02 -11.10
N PRO A 186 -8.73 6.23 -11.63
CA PRO A 186 -10.00 6.52 -12.33
C PRO A 186 -10.14 5.76 -13.64
N GLU A 187 -9.08 5.21 -14.18
CA GLU A 187 -9.09 4.28 -15.32
C GLU A 187 -9.92 3.00 -15.04
N GLY A 188 -10.00 2.62 -13.77
CA GLY A 188 -10.75 1.44 -13.33
C GLY A 188 -10.11 0.09 -13.70
N THR A 189 -9.03 0.08 -14.45
CA THR A 189 -8.21 -1.08 -14.78
C THR A 189 -6.78 -0.64 -15.07
N ARG A 190 -5.82 -1.57 -15.07
CA ARG A 190 -4.43 -1.27 -15.41
C ARG A 190 -4.27 -1.11 -16.92
N SER A 191 -3.56 -0.07 -17.34
CA SER A 191 -3.09 0.06 -18.72
C SER A 191 -2.02 -0.99 -19.00
N LYS A 192 -2.19 -1.77 -20.07
CA LYS A 192 -1.23 -2.78 -20.54
C LYS A 192 -0.27 -2.20 -21.58
N THR A 193 -0.69 -1.15 -22.28
CA THR A 193 0.10 -0.48 -23.35
C THR A 193 0.96 0.65 -22.81
N GLY A 194 0.70 1.10 -21.58
CA GLY A 194 1.32 2.28 -20.99
C GLY A 194 0.60 3.58 -21.33
N GLU A 195 -0.40 3.55 -22.19
CA GLU A 195 -1.25 4.70 -22.49
C GLU A 195 -2.25 4.96 -21.36
N LEU A 196 -2.60 6.23 -21.16
CA LEU A 196 -3.58 6.64 -20.17
C LEU A 196 -4.99 6.33 -20.67
N LEU A 197 -5.69 5.44 -19.99
CA LEU A 197 -7.04 5.03 -20.34
C LEU A 197 -8.07 6.13 -20.00
N PRO A 198 -9.29 6.09 -20.59
CA PRO A 198 -10.36 7.01 -20.24
C PRO A 198 -10.74 6.92 -18.76
N PHE A 199 -11.00 8.08 -18.13
CA PHE A 199 -11.35 8.16 -16.72
C PHE A 199 -12.85 7.91 -16.49
N ARG A 200 -13.14 7.18 -15.42
CA ARG A 200 -14.50 6.96 -14.90
C ARG A 200 -14.83 8.06 -13.90
N ASN A 201 -15.56 9.07 -14.31
CA ASN A 201 -15.81 10.29 -13.55
C ASN A 201 -16.57 10.05 -12.23
N GLY A 202 -17.26 8.91 -12.07
CA GLY A 202 -17.89 8.52 -10.81
C GLY A 202 -16.93 8.39 -9.62
N ALA A 203 -15.66 8.11 -9.87
CA ALA A 203 -14.62 8.00 -8.84
C ALA A 203 -14.38 9.33 -8.08
N PHE A 204 -14.50 10.47 -8.77
CA PHE A 204 -14.34 11.81 -8.19
C PHE A 204 -15.48 12.21 -7.24
N GLN A 205 -16.59 11.48 -7.24
CA GLN A 205 -17.71 11.70 -6.31
C GLN A 205 -17.28 11.57 -4.85
N ILE A 206 -16.21 10.84 -4.57
CA ILE A 206 -15.67 10.68 -3.20
C ILE A 206 -15.22 12.04 -2.66
N ALA A 207 -14.34 12.72 -3.37
CA ALA A 207 -13.83 14.03 -2.96
C ALA A 207 -14.91 15.10 -3.01
N LYS A 208 -15.73 15.12 -4.07
CA LYS A 208 -16.83 16.10 -4.22
C LYS A 208 -17.82 16.03 -3.05
N ARG A 209 -18.23 14.82 -2.64
CA ARG A 209 -19.14 14.64 -1.50
C ARG A 209 -18.49 14.95 -0.16
N ALA A 210 -17.19 14.74 -0.04
CA ALA A 210 -16.43 15.03 1.15
C ALA A 210 -16.05 16.52 1.29
N GLY A 211 -16.10 17.30 0.21
CA GLY A 211 -15.52 18.63 0.16
C GLY A 211 -14.00 18.60 0.36
N ALA A 212 -13.36 17.48 0.01
CA ALA A 212 -11.94 17.25 0.26
C ALA A 212 -11.08 17.60 -0.96
N PRO A 213 -9.81 17.98 -0.77
CA PRO A 213 -8.89 18.23 -1.87
C PRO A 213 -8.59 16.96 -2.66
N ILE A 214 -8.24 17.14 -3.93
CA ILE A 214 -7.77 16.09 -4.84
C ILE A 214 -6.30 16.32 -5.13
N VAL A 215 -5.47 15.32 -4.83
CA VAL A 215 -4.05 15.29 -5.19
C VAL A 215 -3.90 14.49 -6.48
N ILE A 216 -3.39 15.13 -7.53
CA ILE A 216 -3.21 14.54 -8.85
C ILE A 216 -1.76 14.08 -8.97
N VAL A 217 -1.56 12.78 -9.23
CA VAL A 217 -0.25 12.14 -9.26
C VAL A 217 -0.05 11.37 -10.57
N LYS A 218 1.14 11.49 -11.15
CA LYS A 218 1.59 10.61 -12.24
C LYS A 218 2.63 9.63 -11.72
N THR A 219 2.42 8.35 -11.97
CA THR A 219 3.40 7.30 -11.63
C THR A 219 3.97 6.68 -12.90
N SER A 220 5.27 6.33 -12.88
CA SER A 220 5.91 5.64 -13.99
C SER A 220 6.99 4.67 -13.50
N GLY A 221 7.23 3.59 -14.26
CA GLY A 221 8.22 2.56 -13.91
C GLY A 221 7.68 1.45 -13.02
N THR A 222 6.48 1.56 -12.46
CA THR A 222 5.88 0.55 -11.57
C THR A 222 5.58 -0.77 -12.30
N GLU A 223 5.29 -0.73 -13.59
CA GLU A 223 5.08 -1.89 -14.46
C GLU A 223 6.32 -2.79 -14.55
N LEU A 224 7.51 -2.22 -14.35
CA LEU A 224 8.77 -2.96 -14.42
C LEU A 224 9.09 -3.73 -13.16
N ILE A 225 8.47 -3.40 -12.02
CA ILE A 225 8.80 -3.98 -10.71
C ILE A 225 8.64 -5.50 -10.75
N ALA A 226 7.50 -6.00 -11.22
CA ALA A 226 7.22 -7.45 -11.25
C ALA A 226 8.29 -8.22 -12.06
N HIS A 227 8.68 -7.70 -13.22
CA HIS A 227 9.68 -8.33 -14.10
C HIS A 227 11.09 -8.29 -13.55
N ARG A 228 11.41 -7.27 -12.74
CA ARG A 228 12.74 -7.02 -12.18
C ARG A 228 12.87 -7.46 -10.72
N PHE A 229 11.80 -7.92 -10.11
CA PHE A 229 11.71 -8.20 -8.68
C PHE A 229 12.91 -9.02 -8.19
N ALA A 230 13.57 -8.54 -7.15
CA ALA A 230 14.79 -9.08 -6.53
C ALA A 230 16.03 -9.17 -7.44
N ARG A 231 15.87 -9.04 -8.77
CA ARG A 231 16.97 -9.24 -9.74
C ARG A 231 17.68 -7.93 -10.11
N LYS A 232 16.89 -6.89 -10.44
CA LYS A 232 17.39 -5.60 -10.89
C LYS A 232 16.74 -4.47 -10.11
N ARG A 233 17.50 -3.39 -9.85
CA ARG A 233 16.96 -2.14 -9.32
C ARG A 233 15.93 -1.56 -10.28
N THR A 234 14.82 -1.09 -9.73
CA THR A 234 13.77 -0.43 -10.51
C THR A 234 13.53 0.96 -9.95
N THR A 235 13.83 1.97 -10.76
CA THR A 235 13.51 3.35 -10.43
C THR A 235 12.06 3.61 -10.82
N VAL A 236 11.28 4.12 -9.87
CA VAL A 236 9.88 4.51 -10.02
C VAL A 236 9.80 6.01 -9.77
N ARG A 237 9.08 6.72 -10.62
CA ARG A 237 8.76 8.14 -10.41
C ARG A 237 7.37 8.27 -9.82
N PHE A 238 7.25 9.19 -8.85
CA PHE A 238 5.99 9.57 -8.22
C PHE A 238 5.92 11.10 -8.21
N ASP A 239 5.23 11.65 -9.20
CA ASP A 239 5.19 13.09 -9.44
C ASP A 239 3.83 13.65 -9.01
N VAL A 240 3.80 14.48 -7.96
CA VAL A 240 2.60 15.23 -7.56
C VAL A 240 2.48 16.42 -8.50
N LEU A 241 1.55 16.31 -9.45
CA LEU A 241 1.37 17.28 -10.52
C LEU A 241 0.67 18.53 -10.01
N ASP A 242 -0.47 18.33 -9.32
CA ASP A 242 -1.27 19.44 -8.79
C ASP A 242 -2.16 19.02 -7.64
N VAL A 243 -2.71 20.00 -6.92
CA VAL A 243 -3.69 19.83 -5.84
C VAL A 243 -4.89 20.72 -6.10
N LEU A 244 -6.04 20.12 -6.33
CA LEU A 244 -7.32 20.84 -6.39
C LEU A 244 -7.88 20.98 -4.99
N GLU A 245 -8.05 22.21 -4.55
CA GLU A 245 -8.64 22.56 -3.25
C GLU A 245 -10.08 22.05 -3.11
N GLY A 246 -10.48 21.60 -1.91
CA GLY A 246 -11.81 21.05 -1.65
C GLY A 246 -12.95 22.02 -1.99
N SER A 247 -12.71 23.33 -1.84
CA SER A 247 -13.64 24.40 -2.23
C SER A 247 -13.92 24.45 -3.74
N ALA A 248 -12.90 24.21 -4.57
CA ALA A 248 -13.03 24.12 -6.02
C ALA A 248 -13.68 22.79 -6.42
N VAL A 249 -13.23 21.67 -5.82
CA VAL A 249 -13.78 20.32 -6.08
C VAL A 249 -15.28 20.25 -5.83
N SER A 250 -15.78 20.93 -4.80
CA SER A 250 -17.21 20.94 -4.47
C SER A 250 -18.07 21.61 -5.54
N LYS A 251 -17.54 22.60 -6.24
CA LYS A 251 -18.26 23.40 -7.24
C LYS A 251 -18.20 22.78 -8.65
N LEU A 252 -17.08 22.14 -9.00
CA LEU A 252 -16.86 21.62 -10.36
C LEU A 252 -17.67 20.33 -10.61
N PRO A 253 -18.17 20.13 -11.85
CA PRO A 253 -18.67 18.84 -12.29
C PRO A 253 -17.55 17.77 -12.25
N THR A 254 -17.89 16.54 -11.90
CA THR A 254 -16.89 15.45 -11.83
C THR A 254 -16.23 15.15 -13.18
N ARG A 255 -16.88 15.49 -14.29
CA ARG A 255 -16.32 15.36 -15.64
C ARG A 255 -15.17 16.35 -15.84
N GLU A 256 -15.38 17.61 -15.48
CA GLU A 256 -14.35 18.65 -15.59
C GLU A 256 -13.14 18.34 -14.71
N ILE A 257 -13.36 17.83 -13.47
CA ILE A 257 -12.29 17.36 -12.59
C ILE A 257 -11.50 16.22 -13.27
N GLY A 258 -12.21 15.27 -13.88
CA GLY A 258 -11.59 14.14 -14.57
C GLY A 258 -10.81 14.57 -15.80
N ASP A 259 -11.36 15.45 -16.61
CA ASP A 259 -10.71 15.98 -17.82
C ASP A 259 -9.45 16.79 -17.46
N TYR A 260 -9.52 17.62 -16.40
CA TYR A 260 -8.36 18.33 -15.87
C TYR A 260 -7.28 17.39 -15.36
N ALA A 261 -7.63 16.45 -14.47
CA ALA A 261 -6.66 15.50 -13.95
C ALA A 261 -6.00 14.68 -15.06
N ARG A 262 -6.77 14.30 -16.09
CA ARG A 262 -6.26 13.55 -17.22
C ARG A 262 -5.31 14.38 -18.08
N SER A 263 -5.61 15.66 -18.34
CA SER A 263 -4.77 16.56 -19.13
C SER A 263 -3.40 16.77 -18.52
N LEU A 264 -3.30 16.81 -17.18
CA LEU A 264 -2.01 16.92 -16.49
C LEU A 264 -1.17 15.63 -16.59
N MET A 265 -1.82 14.47 -16.72
CA MET A 265 -1.13 13.18 -16.76
C MET A 265 -0.66 12.78 -18.17
N LEU A 266 -1.21 13.41 -19.22
CA LEU A 266 -0.79 13.19 -20.63
C LEU A 266 0.58 13.78 -20.86
#